data_fe2d7220bdeab2559cb35aee04464cc6
#
_entry.id   fe2d7220bdeab2559cb35aee04464cc6
#
_cell.length_a   1.000
_cell.length_b   1.000
_cell.length_c   1.000
_cell.angle_alpha   90.00
_cell.angle_beta   90.00
_cell.angle_gamma   90.00
#
_symmetry.space_group_name_H-M   'P 1'
#
loop_
_entity.id
_entity.type
_entity.pdbx_description
1 polymer ?
#
loop_
_entity_poly.entity_id
_entity_poly.type
_entity_poly.pdbx_seq_one_letter_code
_entity_poly.pdbx_strand_id
1 'polypeptide(L)'
;MNFLAHLFLSGTNNDIRFGNFIGDYVKGNEIFKYPLMVQRGIRLHRKIDFFTDTHPIVKNHKALFYNKYHKYAGVIVDVLYDHYLTTNWSLFTAWNYNVYVEFIYKWIEENFDRMPKDLQELVPRLISNKWLNFYATLDGIERVFISMSKGTSLPHENEFALEI
;
A
#
# COMPACT_ATOMS: atom_id res chain seq x y z
N MET A 1 4.13 -4.07 2.22
CA MET A 1 3.12 -3.07 2.73
C MET A 1 2.31 -2.51 1.58
N ASN A 2 1.15 -1.89 1.87
CA ASN A 2 0.27 -1.36 0.83
C ASN A 2 0.54 0.14 0.56
N PHE A 3 -0.10 0.73 -0.44
CA PHE A 3 0.14 2.12 -0.88
C PHE A 3 0.07 3.17 0.24
N LEU A 4 -0.91 3.07 1.14
CA LEU A 4 -1.11 4.08 2.18
C LEU A 4 0.09 4.17 3.13
N ALA A 5 0.57 3.05 3.63
CA ALA A 5 1.70 3.03 4.55
C ALA A 5 3.00 3.52 3.90
N HIS A 6 3.28 3.13 2.64
CA HIS A 6 4.44 3.64 1.90
C HIS A 6 4.39 5.15 1.72
N LEU A 7 3.23 5.70 1.33
CA LEU A 7 3.03 7.14 1.16
C LEU A 7 3.19 7.88 2.48
N PHE A 8 2.62 7.36 3.56
CA PHE A 8 2.73 7.95 4.90
C PHE A 8 4.19 7.98 5.39
N LEU A 9 4.92 6.88 5.26
CA LEU A 9 6.30 6.74 5.71
C LEU A 9 7.32 7.48 4.84
N SER A 10 6.91 8.08 3.73
CA SER A 10 7.78 8.86 2.84
C SER A 10 8.16 10.24 3.39
N GLY A 11 7.50 10.71 4.44
CA GLY A 11 7.70 12.05 4.97
C GLY A 11 7.25 13.17 4.02
N THR A 12 7.92 14.32 4.07
CA THR A 12 7.48 15.55 3.38
C THR A 12 8.14 15.77 2.01
N ASN A 13 9.20 15.06 1.69
CA ASN A 13 9.94 15.26 0.43
C ASN A 13 9.19 14.58 -0.75
N ASN A 14 8.78 15.37 -1.73
CA ASN A 14 7.99 14.90 -2.87
C ASN A 14 8.69 13.86 -3.75
N ASP A 15 10.01 14.00 -4.00
CA ASP A 15 10.74 13.02 -4.81
C ASP A 15 10.98 11.71 -4.07
N ILE A 16 11.20 11.75 -2.75
CA ILE A 16 11.26 10.54 -1.93
C ILE A 16 9.90 9.85 -1.93
N ARG A 17 8.80 10.60 -1.75
CA ARG A 17 7.44 10.06 -1.82
C ARG A 17 7.17 9.43 -3.18
N PHE A 18 7.54 10.10 -4.25
CA PHE A 18 7.40 9.58 -5.60
C PHE A 18 8.17 8.27 -5.79
N GLY A 19 9.44 8.24 -5.41
CA GLY A 19 10.25 7.02 -5.47
C GLY A 19 9.68 5.87 -4.64
N ASN A 20 9.16 6.15 -3.44
CA ASN A 20 8.52 5.15 -2.59
C ASN A 20 7.20 4.65 -3.21
N PHE A 21 6.41 5.50 -3.82
CA PHE A 21 5.16 5.13 -4.47
C PHE A 21 5.36 4.23 -5.70
N ILE A 22 6.39 4.49 -6.51
CA ILE A 22 6.69 3.71 -7.72
C ILE A 22 7.57 2.48 -7.46
N GLY A 23 7.96 2.22 -6.20
CA GLY A 23 9.01 1.26 -5.83
C GLY A 23 8.81 -0.15 -6.39
N ASP A 24 7.58 -0.67 -6.40
CA ASP A 24 7.22 -1.98 -6.94
C ASP A 24 7.36 -2.08 -8.46
N TYR A 25 7.27 -0.96 -9.15
CA TYR A 25 7.29 -0.87 -10.61
C TYR A 25 8.67 -0.60 -11.17
N VAL A 26 9.69 -0.40 -10.31
CA VAL A 26 11.08 -0.13 -10.72
C VAL A 26 11.97 -1.30 -10.35
N LYS A 27 12.38 -2.10 -11.35
CA LYS A 27 13.16 -3.33 -11.14
C LYS A 27 14.64 -3.16 -11.45
N GLY A 28 15.46 -3.87 -10.71
CA GLY A 28 16.90 -3.99 -10.97
C GLY A 28 17.59 -2.64 -11.15
N ASN A 29 18.31 -2.50 -12.26
CA ASN A 29 19.11 -1.33 -12.60
C ASN A 29 18.28 -0.13 -13.11
N GLU A 30 16.98 -0.28 -13.32
CA GLU A 30 16.12 0.82 -13.75
C GLU A 30 16.08 1.97 -12.74
N ILE A 31 16.37 1.70 -11.47
CA ILE A 31 16.52 2.72 -10.43
C ILE A 31 17.47 3.84 -10.83
N PHE A 32 18.55 3.54 -11.59
CA PHE A 32 19.54 4.52 -12.00
C PHE A 32 19.06 5.50 -13.08
N LYS A 33 17.89 5.25 -13.69
CA LYS A 33 17.25 6.18 -14.64
C LYS A 33 16.59 7.37 -13.94
N TYR A 34 16.42 7.32 -12.62
CA TYR A 34 15.71 8.34 -11.83
C TYR A 34 16.67 9.31 -11.14
N PRO A 35 16.23 10.54 -10.83
CA PRO A 35 16.99 11.48 -10.01
C PRO A 35 17.34 10.90 -8.62
N LEU A 36 18.42 11.38 -8.00
CA LEU A 36 18.96 10.81 -6.76
C LEU A 36 17.92 10.73 -5.62
N MET A 37 17.07 11.73 -5.46
CA MET A 37 16.05 11.73 -4.40
C MET A 37 14.95 10.72 -4.67
N VAL A 38 14.56 10.50 -5.93
CA VAL A 38 13.65 9.43 -6.34
C VAL A 38 14.27 8.05 -6.09
N GLN A 39 15.57 7.86 -6.42
CA GLN A 39 16.28 6.64 -6.09
C GLN A 39 16.28 6.35 -4.58
N ARG A 40 16.45 7.39 -3.74
CA ARG A 40 16.33 7.25 -2.28
C ARG A 40 14.93 6.76 -1.86
N GLY A 41 13.89 7.29 -2.50
CA GLY A 41 12.51 6.84 -2.28
C GLY A 41 12.30 5.37 -2.65
N ILE A 42 12.81 4.94 -3.82
CA ILE A 42 12.73 3.52 -4.25
C ILE A 42 13.49 2.61 -3.27
N ARG A 43 14.66 3.05 -2.78
CA ARG A 43 15.39 2.29 -1.74
C ARG A 43 14.66 2.30 -0.39
N LEU A 44 13.95 3.38 -0.05
CA LEU A 44 13.11 3.44 1.14
C LEU A 44 11.98 2.41 1.06
N HIS A 45 11.28 2.34 -0.07
CA HIS A 45 10.25 1.32 -0.35
C HIS A 45 10.78 -0.09 -0.01
N ARG A 46 11.88 -0.48 -0.64
CA ARG A 46 12.51 -1.80 -0.44
C ARG A 46 12.95 -2.05 1.00
N LYS A 47 13.37 -1.00 1.72
CA LYS A 47 13.74 -1.11 3.15
C LYS A 47 12.51 -1.31 4.04
N ILE A 48 11.40 -0.62 3.74
CA ILE A 48 10.14 -0.79 4.45
C ILE A 48 9.66 -2.23 4.29
N ASP A 49 9.61 -2.74 3.06
CA ASP A 49 9.19 -4.11 2.79
C ASP A 49 10.09 -5.13 3.46
N PHE A 50 11.40 -4.98 3.32
CA PHE A 50 12.36 -5.88 3.98
C PHE A 50 12.18 -5.87 5.50
N PHE A 51 12.06 -4.70 6.12
CA PHE A 51 11.85 -4.58 7.56
C PHE A 51 10.54 -5.26 7.98
N THR A 52 9.45 -4.96 7.28
CA THR A 52 8.14 -5.53 7.58
C THR A 52 8.15 -7.04 7.41
N ASP A 53 8.65 -7.56 6.29
CA ASP A 53 8.67 -8.98 5.98
C ASP A 53 9.54 -9.81 6.92
N THR A 54 10.61 -9.23 7.44
CA THR A 54 11.55 -9.93 8.33
C THR A 54 11.22 -9.78 9.81
N HIS A 55 10.35 -8.82 10.18
CA HIS A 55 10.00 -8.54 11.57
C HIS A 55 9.29 -9.73 12.23
N PRO A 56 9.70 -10.18 13.44
CA PRO A 56 9.11 -11.35 14.10
C PRO A 56 7.59 -11.27 14.29
N ILE A 57 7.07 -10.11 14.68
CA ILE A 57 5.63 -9.88 14.86
C ILE A 57 4.89 -10.09 13.53
N VAL A 58 5.40 -9.54 12.43
CA VAL A 58 4.78 -9.70 11.10
C VAL A 58 4.80 -11.16 10.65
N LYS A 59 5.90 -11.87 10.89
CA LYS A 59 5.99 -13.33 10.62
C LYS A 59 4.94 -14.11 11.41
N ASN A 60 4.73 -13.78 12.68
CA ASN A 60 3.69 -14.40 13.49
C ASN A 60 2.30 -14.10 12.94
N HIS A 61 2.02 -12.86 12.54
CA HIS A 61 0.72 -12.51 11.95
C HIS A 61 0.51 -13.24 10.61
N LYS A 62 1.52 -13.32 9.74
CA LYS A 62 1.44 -14.11 8.50
C LYS A 62 1.15 -15.59 8.77
N ALA A 63 1.73 -16.15 9.84
CA ALA A 63 1.49 -17.56 10.21
C ALA A 63 0.03 -17.83 10.59
N LEU A 64 -0.68 -16.86 11.21
CA LEU A 64 -2.10 -17.00 11.53
C LEU A 64 -2.98 -17.24 10.28
N PHE A 65 -2.62 -16.60 9.16
CA PHE A 65 -3.38 -16.69 7.91
C PHE A 65 -2.84 -17.76 6.95
N TYR A 66 -1.66 -18.32 7.21
CA TYR A 66 -0.97 -19.18 6.25
C TYR A 66 -1.75 -20.47 5.94
N ASN A 67 -2.37 -21.10 6.91
CA ASN A 67 -3.10 -22.36 6.72
C ASN A 67 -4.27 -22.22 5.74
N LYS A 68 -4.94 -21.06 5.73
CA LYS A 68 -6.11 -20.80 4.86
C LYS A 68 -5.72 -20.13 3.55
N TYR A 69 -4.75 -19.21 3.59
CA TYR A 69 -4.47 -18.31 2.47
C TYR A 69 -3.10 -18.51 1.82
N HIS A 70 -2.25 -19.39 2.37
CA HIS A 70 -0.94 -19.76 1.82
C HIS A 70 -0.10 -18.54 1.40
N LYS A 71 0.26 -18.47 0.11
CA LYS A 71 1.07 -17.38 -0.46
C LYS A 71 0.46 -15.98 -0.32
N TYR A 72 -0.85 -15.88 -0.08
CA TYR A 72 -1.55 -14.61 0.09
C TYR A 72 -1.57 -14.10 1.53
N ALA A 73 -1.12 -14.88 2.51
CA ALA A 73 -1.08 -14.47 3.91
C ALA A 73 -0.33 -13.13 4.12
N GLY A 74 0.76 -12.90 3.37
CA GLY A 74 1.48 -11.63 3.40
C GLY A 74 0.63 -10.44 2.94
N VAL A 75 -0.07 -10.61 1.83
CA VAL A 75 -0.94 -9.56 1.27
C VAL A 75 -2.10 -9.22 2.22
N ILE A 76 -2.67 -10.24 2.88
CA ILE A 76 -3.72 -10.05 3.89
C ILE A 76 -3.20 -9.21 5.05
N VAL A 77 -2.04 -9.57 5.60
CA VAL A 77 -1.42 -8.82 6.70
C VAL A 77 -1.11 -7.38 6.28
N ASP A 78 -0.65 -7.15 5.05
CA ASP A 78 -0.38 -5.80 4.53
C ASP A 78 -1.65 -4.94 4.46
N VAL A 79 -2.77 -5.50 3.99
CA VAL A 79 -4.07 -4.82 3.95
C VAL A 79 -4.56 -4.50 5.37
N LEU A 80 -4.43 -5.45 6.30
CA LEU A 80 -4.81 -5.24 7.70
C LEU A 80 -3.94 -4.17 8.38
N TYR A 81 -2.67 -4.10 8.07
CA TYR A 81 -1.80 -3.07 8.62
C TYR A 81 -2.16 -1.67 8.12
N ASP A 82 -2.56 -1.53 6.84
CA ASP A 82 -3.08 -0.26 6.34
C ASP A 82 -4.42 0.11 7.03
N HIS A 83 -5.26 -0.88 7.35
CA HIS A 83 -6.47 -0.66 8.15
C HIS A 83 -6.13 -0.18 9.56
N TYR A 84 -5.23 -0.86 10.28
CA TYR A 84 -4.82 -0.45 11.62
C TYR A 84 -4.12 0.90 11.63
N LEU A 85 -3.33 1.23 10.63
CA LEU A 85 -2.77 2.57 10.45
C LEU A 85 -3.89 3.61 10.36
N THR A 86 -4.93 3.33 9.58
CA THR A 86 -6.04 4.25 9.35
C THR A 86 -6.89 4.43 10.62
N THR A 87 -7.26 3.34 11.29
CA THR A 87 -8.10 3.38 12.50
C THR A 87 -7.39 4.00 13.70
N ASN A 88 -6.06 3.96 13.72
CA ASN A 88 -5.22 4.55 14.76
C ASN A 88 -4.46 5.79 14.27
N TRP A 89 -4.91 6.44 13.19
CA TRP A 89 -4.22 7.51 12.49
C TRP A 89 -3.75 8.65 13.41
N SER A 90 -4.59 9.06 14.35
CA SER A 90 -4.29 10.15 15.30
C SER A 90 -3.14 9.85 16.27
N LEU A 91 -2.74 8.57 16.43
CA LEU A 91 -1.56 8.19 17.22
C LEU A 91 -0.25 8.49 16.49
N PHE A 92 -0.29 8.59 15.17
CA PHE A 92 0.91 8.71 14.32
C PHE A 92 1.12 10.11 13.77
N THR A 93 0.05 10.93 13.68
CA THR A 93 0.11 12.27 13.08
C THR A 93 -1.03 13.16 13.54
N ALA A 94 -0.78 14.48 13.54
CA ALA A 94 -1.81 15.50 13.78
C ALA A 94 -2.68 15.78 12.55
N TRP A 95 -2.35 15.26 11.36
CA TRP A 95 -3.17 15.44 10.17
C TRP A 95 -4.49 14.70 10.30
N ASN A 96 -5.57 15.32 9.85
CA ASN A 96 -6.83 14.60 9.65
C ASN A 96 -6.67 13.59 8.49
N TYR A 97 -7.13 12.36 8.67
CA TYR A 97 -6.99 11.28 7.68
C TYR A 97 -7.59 11.65 6.32
N ASN A 98 -8.82 12.16 6.29
CA ASN A 98 -9.47 12.51 5.03
C ASN A 98 -8.74 13.64 4.29
N VAL A 99 -8.23 14.63 5.03
CA VAL A 99 -7.41 15.71 4.45
C VAL A 99 -6.12 15.16 3.87
N TYR A 100 -5.46 14.22 4.56
CA TYR A 100 -4.26 13.56 4.06
C TYR A 100 -4.55 12.77 2.78
N VAL A 101 -5.61 11.98 2.74
CA VAL A 101 -5.97 11.15 1.59
C VAL A 101 -6.31 12.02 0.36
N GLU A 102 -7.09 13.08 0.52
CA GLU A 102 -7.38 14.01 -0.58
C GLU A 102 -6.10 14.72 -1.08
N PHE A 103 -5.19 15.10 -0.18
CA PHE A 103 -3.87 15.60 -0.56
C PHE A 103 -3.09 14.57 -1.39
N ILE A 104 -3.13 13.29 -0.99
CA ILE A 104 -2.42 12.22 -1.72
C ILE A 104 -3.03 11.98 -3.11
N TYR A 105 -4.36 11.97 -3.26
CA TYR A 105 -4.97 11.81 -4.59
C TYR A 105 -4.56 12.94 -5.54
N LYS A 106 -4.64 14.19 -5.07
CA LYS A 106 -4.18 15.33 -5.86
C LYS A 106 -2.69 15.21 -6.23
N TRP A 107 -1.86 14.83 -5.26
CA TRP A 107 -0.43 14.60 -5.48
C TRP A 107 -0.18 13.48 -6.50
N ILE A 108 -0.94 12.40 -6.50
CA ILE A 108 -0.88 11.30 -7.49
C ILE A 108 -1.21 11.84 -8.88
N GLU A 109 -2.27 12.61 -9.04
CA GLU A 109 -2.65 13.24 -10.31
C GLU A 109 -1.56 14.17 -10.84
N GLU A 110 -0.99 15.01 -10.02
CA GLU A 110 0.09 15.93 -10.37
C GLU A 110 1.39 15.23 -10.83
N ASN A 111 1.60 13.99 -10.41
CA ASN A 111 2.79 13.20 -10.76
C ASN A 111 2.52 12.09 -11.80
N PHE A 112 1.32 12.02 -12.35
CA PHE A 112 0.86 10.93 -13.23
C PHE A 112 1.80 10.69 -14.42
N ASP A 113 2.18 11.73 -15.15
CA ASP A 113 3.00 11.62 -16.35
C ASP A 113 4.43 11.10 -16.11
N ARG A 114 4.91 11.20 -14.85
CA ARG A 114 6.22 10.72 -14.44
C ARG A 114 6.24 9.23 -14.07
N MET A 115 5.07 8.61 -13.93
CA MET A 115 4.95 7.23 -13.44
C MET A 115 5.33 6.19 -14.50
N PRO A 116 5.78 5.00 -14.09
CA PRO A 116 5.88 3.84 -14.97
C PRO A 116 4.52 3.51 -15.61
N LYS A 117 4.54 3.02 -16.85
CA LYS A 117 3.31 2.74 -17.63
C LYS A 117 2.31 1.83 -16.91
N ASP A 118 2.80 0.75 -16.32
CA ASP A 118 1.95 -0.20 -15.58
C ASP A 118 1.21 0.49 -14.42
N LEU A 119 1.86 1.45 -13.76
CA LEU A 119 1.23 2.23 -12.70
C LEU A 119 0.25 3.26 -13.27
N GLN A 120 0.56 3.88 -14.41
CA GLN A 120 -0.38 4.78 -15.10
C GLN A 120 -1.68 4.08 -15.49
N GLU A 121 -1.65 2.79 -15.82
CA GLU A 121 -2.86 2.00 -16.10
C GLU A 121 -3.70 1.74 -14.84
N LEU A 122 -3.06 1.65 -13.68
CA LEU A 122 -3.72 1.40 -12.39
C LEU A 122 -4.33 2.66 -11.78
N VAL A 123 -3.61 3.78 -11.82
CA VAL A 123 -3.91 5.04 -11.12
C VAL A 123 -5.32 5.58 -11.40
N PRO A 124 -5.87 5.60 -12.64
CA PRO A 124 -7.24 6.07 -12.87
C PRO A 124 -8.28 5.30 -12.04
N ARG A 125 -8.12 3.98 -11.88
CA ARG A 125 -9.00 3.17 -11.03
C ARG A 125 -8.76 3.40 -9.55
N LEU A 126 -7.52 3.60 -9.13
CA LEU A 126 -7.16 3.93 -7.75
C LEU A 126 -7.86 5.22 -7.32
N ILE A 127 -7.85 6.26 -8.15
CA ILE A 127 -8.44 7.56 -7.85
C ILE A 127 -9.97 7.51 -7.93
N SER A 128 -10.54 7.02 -9.06
CA SER A 128 -11.98 7.00 -9.29
C SER A 128 -12.75 6.18 -8.25
N ASN A 129 -12.15 5.09 -7.79
CA ASN A 129 -12.74 4.23 -6.75
C ASN A 129 -12.33 4.62 -5.32
N LYS A 130 -11.49 5.65 -5.16
CA LYS A 130 -11.01 6.12 -3.85
C LYS A 130 -10.41 4.98 -2.99
N TRP A 131 -9.50 4.20 -3.55
CA TRP A 131 -8.98 3.00 -2.92
C TRP A 131 -8.37 3.22 -1.53
N LEU A 132 -7.69 4.35 -1.32
CA LEU A 132 -7.10 4.67 0.00
C LEU A 132 -8.17 4.81 1.09
N ASN A 133 -9.40 5.21 0.74
CA ASN A 133 -10.51 5.32 1.69
C ASN A 133 -11.04 3.96 2.15
N PHE A 134 -10.83 2.88 1.39
CA PHE A 134 -11.30 1.54 1.76
C PHE A 134 -10.65 1.03 3.04
N TYR A 135 -9.40 1.43 3.32
CA TYR A 135 -8.73 1.00 4.54
C TYR A 135 -9.35 1.57 5.82
N ALA A 136 -10.24 2.56 5.75
CA ALA A 136 -10.86 3.18 6.91
C ALA A 136 -11.98 2.34 7.56
N THR A 137 -12.55 1.35 6.84
CA THR A 137 -13.70 0.58 7.30
C THR A 137 -13.55 -0.91 6.99
N LEU A 138 -14.21 -1.77 7.77
CA LEU A 138 -14.23 -3.22 7.52
C LEU A 138 -14.87 -3.54 6.17
N ASP A 139 -15.98 -2.90 5.81
CA ASP A 139 -16.62 -3.05 4.49
C ASP A 139 -15.67 -2.68 3.35
N GLY A 140 -14.83 -1.66 3.56
CA GLY A 140 -13.80 -1.28 2.61
C GLY A 140 -12.71 -2.36 2.46
N ILE A 141 -12.25 -2.93 3.57
CA ILE A 141 -11.31 -4.05 3.58
C ILE A 141 -11.88 -5.27 2.84
N GLU A 142 -13.13 -5.62 3.06
CA GLU A 142 -13.81 -6.69 2.34
C GLU A 142 -13.80 -6.44 0.84
N ARG A 143 -14.10 -5.22 0.38
CA ARG A 143 -14.01 -4.83 -1.04
C ARG A 143 -12.61 -4.99 -1.61
N VAL A 144 -11.57 -4.65 -0.85
CA VAL A 144 -10.17 -4.86 -1.26
C VAL A 144 -9.92 -6.36 -1.50
N PHE A 145 -10.30 -7.24 -0.57
CA PHE A 145 -10.12 -8.68 -0.69
C PHE A 145 -10.93 -9.28 -1.84
N ILE A 146 -12.20 -8.89 -2.01
CA ILE A 146 -13.04 -9.29 -3.15
C ILE A 146 -12.40 -8.84 -4.48
N SER A 147 -11.85 -7.64 -4.54
CA SER A 147 -11.18 -7.15 -5.75
C SER A 147 -9.91 -7.96 -6.06
N MET A 148 -9.14 -8.32 -5.05
CA MET A 148 -7.94 -9.14 -5.20
C MET A 148 -8.26 -10.57 -5.62
N SER A 149 -9.37 -11.15 -5.15
CA SER A 149 -9.76 -12.53 -5.48
C SER A 149 -10.15 -12.69 -6.95
N LYS A 150 -10.67 -11.65 -7.61
CA LYS A 150 -11.12 -11.70 -9.02
C LYS A 150 -9.98 -11.97 -10.03
N GLY A 151 -8.74 -11.71 -9.69
CA GLY A 151 -7.57 -11.91 -10.58
C GLY A 151 -6.58 -12.94 -10.06
N THR A 152 -6.90 -13.63 -8.96
CA THR A 152 -5.97 -14.52 -8.26
C THR A 152 -6.66 -15.81 -7.82
N SER A 153 -5.88 -16.76 -7.31
CA SER A 153 -6.41 -17.97 -6.65
C SER A 153 -6.73 -17.74 -5.16
N LEU A 154 -6.96 -16.51 -4.73
CA LEU A 154 -7.42 -16.20 -3.38
C LEU A 154 -8.84 -16.77 -3.20
N PRO A 155 -9.15 -17.49 -2.11
CA PRO A 155 -10.50 -18.00 -1.87
C PRO A 155 -11.54 -16.87 -1.90
N HIS A 156 -12.65 -17.12 -2.61
CA HIS A 156 -13.80 -16.22 -2.63
C HIS A 156 -14.69 -16.52 -1.41
N GLU A 157 -14.29 -16.05 -0.25
CA GLU A 157 -15.14 -16.17 0.94
C GLU A 157 -15.64 -14.78 1.33
N ASN A 158 -16.96 -14.65 1.42
CA ASN A 158 -17.65 -13.41 1.81
C ASN A 158 -17.52 -13.10 3.32
N GLU A 159 -16.60 -13.73 4.05
CA GLU A 159 -16.53 -13.69 5.51
C GLU A 159 -15.18 -13.18 6.06
N PHE A 160 -14.34 -12.59 5.22
CA PHE A 160 -13.04 -12.09 5.67
C PHE A 160 -13.12 -11.07 6.82
N ALA A 161 -14.15 -10.24 6.82
CA ALA A 161 -14.33 -9.21 7.83
C ALA A 161 -14.87 -9.74 9.16
N LEU A 162 -15.46 -10.93 9.16
CA LEU A 162 -16.06 -11.55 10.37
C LEU A 162 -15.06 -12.39 11.17
N GLU A 163 -13.90 -12.73 10.60
CA GLU A 163 -12.87 -13.55 11.25
C GLU A 163 -11.73 -12.70 11.90
N ILE A 164 -11.82 -11.37 11.85
CA ILE A 164 -10.87 -10.41 12.41
C ILE A 164 -11.47 -9.73 13.64
#